data_4d90a311732563294b261c32cf4625c8
#
_entry.id   4d90a311732563294b261c32cf4625c8
#
_cell.length_a   1.000
_cell.length_b   1.000
_cell.length_c   1.000
_cell.angle_alpha   90.00
_cell.angle_beta   90.00
_cell.angle_gamma   90.00
#
_symmetry.space_group_name_H-M   'P 1'
#
loop_
_entity.id
_entity.type
_entity.pdbx_description
1 polymer ?
#
loop_
_entity_poly.entity_id
_entity_poly.type
_entity_poly.pdbx_seq_one_letter_code
_entity_poly.pdbx_strand_id
1 'polypeptide(L)'
;MQKAMTINGTEFNVVSLLGKGKGGYSYLAERDGKKFVLKQIHHEPCSYYTFGNKIEAEQNDYATLKSTGIRLPKLIDTDVKQERILKEFIDGPTAMDLVKQDKMTDAYIGQVKEMCRLLYPAGLNIDYFPTIFVVQNDVLFYIDYECNNYMEEWNLENWGIKYWSKTKEFLDYVNGSSAQ
;
A
#
# COMPACT_ATOMS: atom_id res chain seq x y z
N MET A 1 21.92 -17.64 -6.03
CA MET A 1 22.24 -16.33 -6.63
C MET A 1 21.25 -15.30 -6.09
N GLN A 2 21.75 -14.21 -5.54
CA GLN A 2 20.91 -13.08 -5.13
C GLN A 2 20.34 -12.43 -6.39
N LYS A 3 19.01 -12.30 -6.50
CA LYS A 3 18.36 -11.71 -7.66
C LYS A 3 18.57 -10.20 -7.61
N ALA A 4 19.06 -9.60 -8.68
CA ALA A 4 19.21 -8.16 -8.82
C ALA A 4 18.17 -7.60 -9.80
N MET A 5 17.73 -6.37 -9.56
CA MET A 5 16.85 -5.61 -10.47
C MET A 5 17.38 -4.20 -10.61
N THR A 6 17.21 -3.63 -11.79
CA THR A 6 17.67 -2.25 -12.08
C THR A 6 16.53 -1.26 -12.17
N ILE A 7 16.79 -0.03 -11.77
CA ILE A 7 15.96 1.16 -11.99
C ILE A 7 16.84 2.20 -12.69
N ASN A 8 16.51 2.55 -13.92
CA ASN A 8 17.26 3.52 -14.72
C ASN A 8 18.80 3.26 -14.71
N GLY A 9 19.18 1.98 -14.85
CA GLY A 9 20.59 1.55 -14.84
C GLY A 9 21.21 1.38 -13.46
N THR A 10 20.53 1.73 -12.38
CA THR A 10 20.99 1.53 -11.00
C THR A 10 20.52 0.19 -10.49
N GLU A 11 21.44 -0.66 -10.01
CA GLU A 11 21.17 -2.00 -9.53
C GLU A 11 20.78 -2.04 -8.04
N PHE A 12 19.79 -2.85 -7.73
CA PHE A 12 19.30 -3.13 -6.37
C PHE A 12 19.26 -4.64 -6.14
N ASN A 13 19.69 -5.08 -4.97
CA ASN A 13 19.58 -6.49 -4.55
C ASN A 13 18.14 -6.76 -4.09
N VAL A 14 17.50 -7.76 -4.68
CA VAL A 14 16.17 -8.20 -4.25
C VAL A 14 16.32 -9.14 -3.06
N VAL A 15 15.76 -8.74 -1.93
CA VAL A 15 15.82 -9.49 -0.66
C VAL A 15 14.68 -10.49 -0.57
N SER A 16 13.44 -10.02 -0.78
CA SER A 16 12.23 -10.85 -0.67
C SER A 16 11.06 -10.26 -1.44
N LEU A 17 10.08 -11.10 -1.73
CA LEU A 17 8.78 -10.66 -2.22
C LEU A 17 7.94 -10.17 -1.03
N LEU A 18 7.45 -8.94 -1.09
CA LEU A 18 6.56 -8.37 -0.08
C LEU A 18 5.09 -8.66 -0.38
N GLY A 19 4.73 -8.67 -1.66
CA GLY A 19 3.36 -8.94 -2.07
C GLY A 19 3.15 -8.88 -3.57
N LYS A 20 2.01 -9.41 -3.99
CA LYS A 20 1.50 -9.35 -5.36
C LYS A 20 0.15 -8.64 -5.33
N GLY A 21 0.05 -7.52 -6.04
CA GLY A 21 -1.21 -6.83 -6.29
C GLY A 21 -1.70 -7.03 -7.73
N LYS A 22 -2.86 -6.47 -8.05
CA LYS A 22 -3.42 -6.46 -9.42
C LYS A 22 -2.54 -5.73 -10.43
N GLY A 23 -1.71 -4.79 -9.98
CA GLY A 23 -0.84 -3.97 -10.83
C GLY A 23 0.61 -4.42 -10.90
N GLY A 24 1.10 -5.19 -9.94
CA GLY A 24 2.53 -5.53 -9.92
C GLY A 24 2.94 -6.39 -8.73
N TYR A 25 4.23 -6.75 -8.76
CA TYR A 25 4.93 -7.43 -7.67
C TYR A 25 5.76 -6.41 -6.91
N SER A 26 5.62 -6.35 -5.59
CA SER A 26 6.41 -5.50 -4.72
C SER A 26 7.49 -6.32 -4.01
N TYR A 27 8.73 -5.89 -4.15
CA TYR A 27 9.90 -6.54 -3.53
C TYR A 27 10.55 -5.63 -2.51
N LEU A 28 11.03 -6.22 -1.42
CA LEU A 28 12.02 -5.57 -0.59
C LEU A 28 13.35 -5.62 -1.34
N ALA A 29 13.92 -4.46 -1.59
CA ALA A 29 15.19 -4.30 -2.28
C ALA A 29 16.18 -3.54 -1.39
N GLU A 30 17.47 -3.77 -1.60
CA GLU A 30 18.53 -3.17 -0.79
C GLU A 30 19.66 -2.68 -1.67
N ARG A 31 20.19 -1.51 -1.30
CA ARG A 31 21.41 -0.94 -1.89
C ARG A 31 22.12 -0.07 -0.87
N ASP A 32 23.44 -0.26 -0.76
CA ASP A 32 24.30 0.53 0.13
C ASP A 32 23.78 0.55 1.60
N GLY A 33 23.28 -0.61 2.07
CA GLY A 33 22.72 -0.78 3.40
C GLY A 33 21.36 -0.12 3.64
N LYS A 34 20.74 0.43 2.61
CA LYS A 34 19.40 1.04 2.67
C LYS A 34 18.36 0.13 2.03
N LYS A 35 17.18 0.11 2.62
CA LYS A 35 16.03 -0.66 2.16
C LYS A 35 15.06 0.19 1.36
N PHE A 36 14.48 -0.43 0.33
CA PHE A 36 13.52 0.18 -0.58
C PHE A 36 12.41 -0.81 -0.93
N VAL A 37 11.30 -0.31 -1.44
CA VAL A 37 10.31 -1.13 -2.16
C VAL A 37 10.54 -0.93 -3.65
N LEU A 38 10.80 -2.02 -4.37
CA LEU A 38 10.87 -2.04 -5.83
C LEU A 38 9.65 -2.77 -6.36
N LYS A 39 8.78 -2.06 -7.07
CA LYS A 39 7.58 -2.62 -7.69
C LYS A 39 7.85 -2.89 -9.17
N GLN A 40 7.67 -4.14 -9.59
CA GLN A 40 7.64 -4.54 -11.00
C GLN A 40 6.19 -4.61 -11.45
N ILE A 41 5.81 -3.78 -12.39
CA ILE A 41 4.50 -3.87 -13.05
C ILE A 41 4.42 -5.20 -13.80
N HIS A 42 3.26 -5.82 -13.78
CA HIS A 42 2.93 -6.98 -14.60
C HIS A 42 1.70 -6.69 -15.47
N HIS A 43 1.55 -7.47 -16.54
CA HIS A 43 0.42 -7.39 -17.46
C HIS A 43 -0.43 -8.68 -17.41
N GLU A 44 -0.43 -9.35 -16.26
CA GLU A 44 -1.25 -10.53 -16.06
C GLU A 44 -2.74 -10.18 -16.16
N PRO A 45 -3.57 -10.99 -16.85
CA PRO A 45 -4.99 -10.74 -16.98
C PRO A 45 -5.71 -10.64 -15.64
N CYS A 46 -6.61 -9.67 -15.53
CA CYS A 46 -7.48 -9.51 -14.38
C CYS A 46 -8.92 -9.40 -14.89
N SER A 47 -9.80 -10.28 -14.42
CA SER A 47 -11.17 -10.39 -14.93
C SER A 47 -12.08 -9.21 -14.60
N TYR A 48 -11.69 -8.39 -13.63
CA TYR A 48 -12.49 -7.26 -13.13
C TYR A 48 -11.86 -5.89 -13.36
N TYR A 49 -10.71 -5.82 -14.05
CA TYR A 49 -10.01 -4.55 -14.28
C TYR A 49 -9.28 -4.54 -15.62
N THR A 50 -9.50 -3.48 -16.41
CA THR A 50 -8.75 -3.22 -17.64
C THR A 50 -7.68 -2.17 -17.35
N PHE A 51 -6.43 -2.51 -17.58
CA PHE A 51 -5.31 -1.63 -17.32
C PHE A 51 -4.94 -0.80 -18.55
N GLY A 52 -4.83 0.53 -18.35
CA GLY A 52 -4.12 1.42 -19.26
C GLY A 52 -2.61 1.47 -18.94
N ASN A 53 -2.01 2.65 -18.98
CA ASN A 53 -0.61 2.85 -18.57
C ASN A 53 -0.52 2.84 -17.03
N LYS A 54 -0.09 1.72 -16.46
CA LYS A 54 0.00 1.52 -14.99
C LYS A 54 1.04 2.43 -14.33
N ILE A 55 2.16 2.69 -14.99
CA ILE A 55 3.20 3.60 -14.47
C ILE A 55 2.65 5.01 -14.34
N GLU A 56 2.02 5.51 -15.40
CA GLU A 56 1.41 6.84 -15.39
C GLU A 56 0.30 6.93 -14.35
N ALA A 57 -0.55 5.90 -14.24
CA ALA A 57 -1.61 5.84 -13.25
C ALA A 57 -1.06 5.93 -11.81
N GLU A 58 -0.01 5.17 -11.49
CA GLU A 58 0.61 5.24 -10.16
C GLU A 58 1.28 6.59 -9.87
N GLN A 59 1.93 7.19 -10.87
CA GLN A 59 2.52 8.53 -10.72
C GLN A 59 1.45 9.59 -10.48
N ASN A 60 0.34 9.54 -11.21
CA ASN A 60 -0.79 10.47 -11.06
C ASN A 60 -1.48 10.29 -9.71
N ASP A 61 -1.73 9.07 -9.29
CA ASP A 61 -2.32 8.75 -7.99
C ASP A 61 -1.41 9.22 -6.85
N TYR A 62 -0.10 8.97 -6.96
CA TYR A 62 0.87 9.49 -5.99
C TYR A 62 0.83 11.01 -5.88
N ALA A 63 0.85 11.72 -7.00
CA ALA A 63 0.78 13.19 -7.01
C ALA A 63 -0.52 13.69 -6.38
N THR A 64 -1.64 13.06 -6.69
CA THR A 64 -2.96 13.38 -6.14
C THR A 64 -2.98 13.17 -4.63
N LEU A 65 -2.57 11.99 -4.15
CA LEU A 65 -2.53 11.68 -2.72
C LEU A 65 -1.55 12.56 -1.95
N LYS A 66 -0.37 12.81 -2.53
CA LYS A 66 0.62 13.72 -1.92
C LYS A 66 0.07 15.13 -1.70
N SER A 67 -0.75 15.62 -2.63
CA SER A 67 -1.38 16.94 -2.52
C SER A 67 -2.36 17.03 -1.35
N THR A 68 -2.91 15.92 -0.88
CA THR A 68 -3.82 15.89 0.28
C THR A 68 -3.10 15.99 1.62
N GLY A 69 -1.81 15.69 1.66
CA GLY A 69 -0.99 15.70 2.87
C GLY A 69 -1.03 14.41 3.68
N ILE A 70 -1.67 13.32 3.21
CA ILE A 70 -1.59 12.02 3.89
C ILE A 70 -0.17 11.47 3.85
N ARG A 71 0.15 10.61 4.82
CA ARG A 71 1.48 10.01 4.92
C ARG A 71 1.62 8.84 3.97
N LEU A 72 2.56 8.99 3.03
CA LEU A 72 2.90 8.03 1.99
C LEU A 72 4.39 7.74 1.99
N PRO A 73 4.83 6.53 1.55
CA PRO A 73 6.20 6.32 1.13
C PRO A 73 6.55 7.28 -0.01
N LYS A 74 7.74 7.86 0.02
CA LYS A 74 8.22 8.69 -1.10
C LYS A 74 8.37 7.85 -2.35
N LEU A 75 7.87 8.37 -3.48
CA LEU A 75 8.25 7.90 -4.81
C LEU A 75 9.67 8.40 -5.09
N ILE A 76 10.62 7.48 -5.20
CA ILE A 76 12.04 7.81 -5.33
C ILE A 76 12.42 7.90 -6.80
N ASP A 77 12.05 6.90 -7.60
CA ASP A 77 12.38 6.84 -9.01
C ASP A 77 11.36 5.97 -9.79
N THR A 78 11.28 6.20 -11.08
CA THR A 78 10.40 5.45 -11.98
C THR A 78 11.16 5.12 -13.27
N ASP A 79 11.28 3.84 -13.57
CA ASP A 79 11.82 3.32 -14.82
C ASP A 79 10.66 2.95 -15.75
N VAL A 80 10.32 3.88 -16.65
CA VAL A 80 9.21 3.70 -17.58
C VAL A 80 9.48 2.56 -18.57
N LYS A 81 10.72 2.39 -19.00
CA LYS A 81 11.11 1.38 -19.98
C LYS A 81 10.99 -0.04 -19.43
N GLN A 82 11.38 -0.24 -18.18
CA GLN A 82 11.27 -1.54 -17.52
C GLN A 82 9.99 -1.71 -16.71
N GLU A 83 9.14 -0.68 -16.68
CA GLU A 83 7.90 -0.62 -15.90
C GLU A 83 8.14 -0.94 -14.42
N ARG A 84 9.09 -0.22 -13.82
CA ARG A 84 9.47 -0.37 -12.40
C ARG A 84 9.33 0.94 -11.66
N ILE A 85 8.96 0.82 -10.39
CA ILE A 85 8.83 1.94 -9.46
C ILE A 85 9.67 1.65 -8.23
N LEU A 86 10.45 2.65 -7.78
CA LEU A 86 11.21 2.61 -6.55
C LEU A 86 10.57 3.52 -5.52
N LYS A 87 10.25 2.96 -4.36
CA LYS A 87 9.62 3.68 -3.25
C LYS A 87 10.44 3.54 -1.98
N GLU A 88 10.25 4.49 -1.07
CA GLU A 88 10.69 4.38 0.31
C GLU A 88 10.09 3.12 0.96
N PHE A 89 10.92 2.41 1.72
CA PHE A 89 10.44 1.29 2.54
C PHE A 89 10.03 1.80 3.92
N ILE A 90 8.76 1.58 4.28
CA ILE A 90 8.25 1.87 5.61
C ILE A 90 8.38 0.60 6.44
N ASP A 91 9.25 0.62 7.44
CA ASP A 91 9.60 -0.55 8.25
C ASP A 91 8.76 -0.61 9.53
N GLY A 92 7.95 -1.64 9.65
CA GLY A 92 7.11 -1.85 10.82
C GLY A 92 5.99 -2.86 10.56
N PRO A 93 5.16 -3.12 11.58
CA PRO A 93 4.01 -4.01 11.44
C PRO A 93 2.91 -3.35 10.59
N THR A 94 2.16 -4.17 9.87
CA THR A 94 0.93 -3.72 9.22
C THR A 94 -0.17 -3.51 10.26
N ALA A 95 -1.17 -2.69 9.93
CA ALA A 95 -2.35 -2.57 10.78
C ALA A 95 -3.05 -3.92 11.00
N MET A 96 -3.05 -4.80 9.98
CA MET A 96 -3.54 -6.18 10.09
C MET A 96 -2.80 -6.96 11.18
N ASP A 97 -1.46 -6.88 11.20
CA ASP A 97 -0.64 -7.55 12.22
C ASP A 97 -0.96 -7.03 13.62
N LEU A 98 -1.14 -5.72 13.76
CA LEU A 98 -1.50 -5.10 15.04
C LEU A 98 -2.86 -5.58 15.55
N VAL A 99 -3.85 -5.73 14.68
CA VAL A 99 -5.15 -6.30 15.08
C VAL A 99 -5.01 -7.77 15.50
N LYS A 100 -4.29 -8.58 14.71
CA LYS A 100 -4.04 -10.00 15.03
C LYS A 100 -3.36 -10.19 16.38
N GLN A 101 -2.43 -9.30 16.73
CA GLN A 101 -1.62 -9.37 17.94
C GLN A 101 -2.23 -8.63 19.15
N ASP A 102 -3.46 -8.13 19.03
CA ASP A 102 -4.11 -7.29 20.07
C ASP A 102 -3.30 -6.02 20.42
N LYS A 103 -2.59 -5.48 19.44
CA LYS A 103 -1.75 -4.27 19.57
C LYS A 103 -2.32 -3.05 18.84
N MET A 104 -3.47 -3.18 18.20
CA MET A 104 -4.17 -2.03 17.61
C MET A 104 -4.63 -1.08 18.72
N THR A 105 -4.42 0.21 18.53
CA THR A 105 -4.78 1.25 19.49
C THR A 105 -5.69 2.30 18.87
N ASP A 106 -6.43 3.02 19.72
CA ASP A 106 -7.25 4.17 19.31
C ASP A 106 -6.40 5.28 18.68
N ALA A 107 -5.12 5.39 19.07
CA ALA A 107 -4.19 6.34 18.48
C ALA A 107 -3.93 6.05 17.00
N TYR A 108 -3.76 4.79 16.60
CA TYR A 108 -3.58 4.41 15.21
C TYR A 108 -4.87 4.54 14.40
N ILE A 109 -6.00 4.16 14.99
CA ILE A 109 -7.33 4.38 14.38
C ILE A 109 -7.58 5.89 14.19
N GLY A 110 -7.18 6.71 15.15
CA GLY A 110 -7.22 8.16 15.05
C GLY A 110 -6.42 8.69 13.85
N GLN A 111 -5.28 8.10 13.56
CA GLN A 111 -4.44 8.51 12.41
C GLN A 111 -5.08 8.16 11.06
N VAL A 112 -5.73 7.01 10.91
CA VAL A 112 -6.46 6.72 9.66
C VAL A 112 -7.69 7.61 9.51
N LYS A 113 -8.37 7.96 10.59
CA LYS A 113 -9.46 8.94 10.57
C LYS A 113 -8.98 10.34 10.16
N GLU A 114 -7.79 10.75 10.60
CA GLU A 114 -7.17 11.99 10.12
C GLU A 114 -6.91 11.97 8.61
N MET A 115 -6.45 10.84 8.06
CA MET A 115 -6.32 10.69 6.61
C MET A 115 -7.67 10.93 5.91
N CYS A 116 -8.76 10.36 6.45
CA CYS A 116 -10.11 10.59 5.91
C CYS A 116 -10.51 12.07 5.91
N ARG A 117 -10.15 12.83 6.95
CA ARG A 117 -10.43 14.28 7.01
C ARG A 117 -9.70 15.07 5.94
N LEU A 118 -8.58 14.57 5.43
CA LEU A 118 -7.86 15.17 4.31
C LEU A 118 -8.38 14.69 2.95
N LEU A 119 -8.80 13.42 2.86
CA LEU A 119 -9.22 12.79 1.61
C LEU A 119 -10.66 13.14 1.21
N TYR A 120 -11.61 13.08 2.13
CA TYR A 120 -13.03 13.26 1.82
C TYR A 120 -13.35 14.64 1.24
N PRO A 121 -12.83 15.75 1.78
CA PRO A 121 -13.06 17.06 1.15
C PRO A 121 -12.45 17.19 -0.24
N ALA A 122 -11.42 16.39 -0.56
CA ALA A 122 -10.83 16.30 -1.88
C ALA A 122 -11.61 15.36 -2.84
N GLY A 123 -12.70 14.76 -2.38
CA GLY A 123 -13.51 13.84 -3.16
C GLY A 123 -12.83 12.48 -3.39
N LEU A 124 -11.98 12.04 -2.47
CA LEU A 124 -11.17 10.84 -2.62
C LEU A 124 -11.46 9.78 -1.57
N ASN A 125 -11.34 8.52 -2.00
CA ASN A 125 -11.15 7.35 -1.16
C ASN A 125 -9.81 6.69 -1.45
N ILE A 126 -9.24 6.03 -0.44
CA ILE A 126 -8.18 5.03 -0.59
C ILE A 126 -8.74 3.66 -0.22
N ASP A 127 -7.95 2.61 -0.40
CA ASP A 127 -8.32 1.29 0.12
C ASP A 127 -8.02 1.26 1.62
N TYR A 128 -9.06 1.13 2.45
CA TYR A 128 -8.95 1.13 3.91
C TYR A 128 -8.68 -0.24 4.52
N PHE A 129 -8.31 -1.23 3.69
CA PHE A 129 -8.01 -2.55 4.20
C PHE A 129 -6.67 -2.56 4.98
N PRO A 130 -6.61 -3.15 6.18
CA PRO A 130 -5.48 -2.94 7.10
C PRO A 130 -4.14 -3.57 6.66
N THR A 131 -4.09 -4.37 5.59
CA THR A 131 -2.83 -4.92 5.06
C THR A 131 -1.94 -3.89 4.37
N ILE A 132 -2.52 -2.76 3.95
CA ILE A 132 -1.81 -1.72 3.19
C ILE A 132 -1.56 -0.45 4.01
N PHE A 133 -1.57 -0.60 5.32
CA PHE A 133 -1.14 0.41 6.28
C PHE A 133 -0.03 -0.16 7.16
N VAL A 134 1.03 0.60 7.35
CA VAL A 134 2.19 0.21 8.16
C VAL A 134 2.46 1.27 9.20
N VAL A 135 2.76 0.85 10.42
CA VAL A 135 3.18 1.73 11.51
C VAL A 135 4.71 1.69 11.63
N GLN A 136 5.34 2.83 11.46
CA GLN A 136 6.77 3.04 11.68
C GLN A 136 6.96 4.15 12.71
N ASN A 137 7.61 3.85 13.84
CA ASN A 137 7.83 4.81 14.93
C ASN A 137 6.54 5.51 15.38
N ASP A 138 5.49 4.74 15.64
CA ASP A 138 4.15 5.19 16.05
C ASP A 138 3.41 6.06 15.03
N VAL A 139 3.90 6.11 13.80
CA VAL A 139 3.30 6.85 12.70
C VAL A 139 2.72 5.90 11.67
N LEU A 140 1.45 6.09 11.33
CA LEU A 140 0.73 5.30 10.35
C LEU A 140 0.94 5.85 8.94
N PHE A 141 1.34 4.96 8.01
CA PHE A 141 1.51 5.25 6.58
C PHE A 141 0.55 4.41 5.75
N TYR A 142 -0.06 5.01 4.73
CA TYR A 142 -0.71 4.30 3.63
C TYR A 142 0.36 3.94 2.60
N ILE A 143 0.65 2.65 2.42
CA ILE A 143 1.81 2.20 1.65
C ILE A 143 1.53 1.92 0.17
N ASP A 144 0.31 2.13 -0.27
CA ASP A 144 -0.07 2.08 -1.68
C ASP A 144 -0.27 3.50 -2.25
N TYR A 145 -0.37 3.61 -3.58
CA TYR A 145 -0.66 4.88 -4.25
C TYR A 145 -2.05 4.91 -4.87
N GLU A 146 -2.79 3.80 -4.85
CA GLU A 146 -4.13 3.75 -5.43
C GLU A 146 -5.09 4.67 -4.69
N CYS A 147 -5.78 5.53 -5.43
CA CYS A 147 -6.89 6.31 -4.94
C CYS A 147 -8.05 6.30 -5.96
N ASN A 148 -9.24 6.49 -5.45
CA ASN A 148 -10.48 6.47 -6.23
C ASN A 148 -11.34 7.67 -5.84
N ASN A 149 -12.34 7.98 -6.66
CA ASN A 149 -13.37 8.93 -6.30
C ASN A 149 -14.11 8.47 -5.04
N TYR A 150 -14.46 9.44 -4.19
CA TYR A 150 -15.20 9.16 -2.96
C TYR A 150 -16.52 8.44 -3.27
N MET A 151 -16.74 7.35 -2.56
CA MET A 151 -18.00 6.61 -2.53
C MET A 151 -18.31 6.23 -1.08
N GLU A 152 -19.47 6.61 -0.58
CA GLU A 152 -19.86 6.39 0.82
C GLU A 152 -19.83 4.92 1.23
N GLU A 153 -20.24 4.02 0.33
CA GLU A 153 -20.24 2.56 0.59
C GLU A 153 -18.84 1.97 0.83
N TRP A 154 -17.79 2.61 0.32
CA TRP A 154 -16.39 2.16 0.41
C TRP A 154 -15.53 3.05 1.29
N ASN A 155 -16.13 3.94 2.07
CA ASN A 155 -15.41 4.78 3.01
C ASN A 155 -14.95 3.99 4.24
N LEU A 156 -14.16 4.62 5.11
CA LEU A 156 -13.66 3.97 6.31
C LEU A 156 -14.81 3.55 7.24
N GLU A 157 -15.78 4.42 7.46
CA GLU A 157 -16.86 4.24 8.44
C GLU A 157 -17.82 3.10 8.05
N ASN A 158 -18.15 2.99 6.77
CA ASN A 158 -19.10 1.98 6.29
C ASN A 158 -18.45 0.65 5.90
N TRP A 159 -17.20 0.69 5.44
CA TRP A 159 -16.53 -0.52 4.95
C TRP A 159 -15.25 -0.87 5.71
N GLY A 160 -14.28 0.04 5.78
CA GLY A 160 -12.93 -0.29 6.22
C GLY A 160 -12.83 -0.59 7.70
N ILE A 161 -13.52 0.17 8.54
CA ILE A 161 -13.35 0.15 10.00
C ILE A 161 -13.60 -1.21 10.63
N LYS A 162 -14.48 -2.03 10.04
CA LYS A 162 -14.79 -3.37 10.53
C LYS A 162 -13.60 -4.34 10.51
N TYR A 163 -12.54 -4.02 9.75
CA TYR A 163 -11.31 -4.81 9.69
C TYR A 163 -10.19 -4.28 10.59
N TRP A 164 -10.42 -3.17 11.30
CA TRP A 164 -9.43 -2.55 12.20
C TRP A 164 -9.55 -2.99 13.66
N SER A 165 -10.41 -3.95 13.92
CA SER A 165 -10.57 -4.63 15.22
C SER A 165 -11.00 -6.08 15.00
N LYS A 166 -10.97 -6.90 16.03
CA LYS A 166 -11.40 -8.31 15.97
C LYS A 166 -12.92 -8.46 15.90
N THR A 167 -13.53 -7.89 14.86
CA THR A 167 -14.94 -8.08 14.52
C THR A 167 -15.17 -9.46 13.91
N LYS A 168 -16.44 -9.83 13.74
CA LYS A 168 -16.81 -11.06 13.02
C LYS A 168 -16.22 -11.07 11.61
N GLU A 169 -16.33 -9.96 10.87
CA GLU A 169 -15.83 -9.81 9.51
C GLU A 169 -14.30 -9.98 9.45
N PHE A 170 -13.58 -9.41 10.40
CA PHE A 170 -12.13 -9.59 10.50
C PHE A 170 -11.76 -11.07 10.76
N LEU A 171 -12.43 -11.71 11.70
CA LEU A 171 -12.18 -13.11 12.06
C LEU A 171 -12.55 -14.05 10.90
N ASP A 172 -13.65 -13.80 10.21
CA ASP A 172 -14.04 -14.56 9.02
C ASP A 172 -12.99 -14.44 7.90
N TYR A 173 -12.47 -13.24 7.69
CA TYR A 173 -11.39 -13.01 6.72
C TYR A 173 -10.11 -13.78 7.08
N VAL A 174 -9.66 -13.68 8.32
CA VAL A 174 -8.42 -14.35 8.78
C VAL A 174 -8.58 -15.86 8.72
N ASN A 175 -9.74 -16.40 9.14
CA ASN A 175 -10.00 -17.85 9.14
C ASN A 175 -10.25 -18.37 7.71
N GLY A 176 -10.92 -17.61 6.87
CA GLY A 176 -11.16 -17.96 5.46
C GLY A 176 -9.88 -18.00 4.63
N SER A 177 -8.91 -17.15 4.93
CA SER A 177 -7.57 -17.17 4.30
C SER A 177 -6.77 -18.41 4.66
N SER A 178 -7.14 -19.11 5.73
CA SER A 178 -6.51 -20.39 6.16
C SER A 178 -7.11 -21.62 5.48
N ALA A 179 -8.19 -21.45 4.71
CA ALA A 179 -8.93 -22.53 4.06
C ALA A 179 -8.72 -22.61 2.53
N GLN A 180 -7.76 -21.83 1.98
CA GLN A 180 -7.40 -21.88 0.55
C GLN A 180 -5.99 -22.38 0.34
#